data_1334313c619659757277381f65d628b6
#
_entry.id   1334313c619659757277381f65d628b6
#
_cell.length_a   1.000
_cell.length_b   1.000
_cell.length_c   1.000
_cell.angle_alpha   90.00
_cell.angle_beta   90.00
_cell.angle_gamma   90.00
#
_symmetry.space_group_name_H-M   'P 1'
#
loop_
_entity.id
_entity.type
_entity.pdbx_description
1 polymer ?
#
loop_
_entity_poly.entity_id
_entity_poly.type
_entity_poly.pdbx_seq_one_letter_code
_entity_poly.pdbx_strand_id
1 'polypeptide(L)'
;MAILWNEATRHFNLQGKDFSYVMHVNEEGELLHLHWGAKLPDGDYTYVLKNCRGVASFDSPQGRTPLEMPTYGKGYYGDAALRVMNKAGNDMVVLTYVSHEIYAGKKPLCGLPATYVESDDEAETLVIHMEDKLTGLKVDMTYTVFTGTNALTRNVKLVNASDADLTIRSLPSASVQIGRAHV
;
A
#
# COMPACT_ATOMS: atom_id res chain seq x y z
N MET A 1 17.41 10.70 5.23
CA MET A 1 16.27 10.29 4.39
C MET A 1 15.91 8.87 4.78
N ALA A 2 14.73 8.69 5.33
CA ALA A 2 14.23 7.38 5.74
C ALA A 2 13.38 6.70 4.64
N ILE A 3 12.93 7.49 3.64
CA ILE A 3 12.12 7.01 2.53
C ILE A 3 12.88 7.23 1.23
N LEU A 4 13.16 6.12 0.53
CA LEU A 4 13.84 6.11 -0.76
C LEU A 4 12.83 5.72 -1.83
N TRP A 5 12.75 6.53 -2.90
CA TRP A 5 12.06 6.20 -4.13
C TRP A 5 13.08 5.94 -5.23
N ASN A 6 13.07 4.74 -5.79
CA ASN A 6 13.89 4.39 -6.93
C ASN A 6 13.00 4.36 -8.18
N GLU A 7 13.15 5.37 -9.03
CA GLU A 7 12.33 5.53 -10.23
C GLU A 7 12.57 4.44 -11.27
N ALA A 8 13.83 3.97 -11.40
CA ALA A 8 14.18 2.97 -12.39
C ALA A 8 13.56 1.60 -12.09
N THR A 9 13.47 1.24 -10.81
CA THR A 9 12.88 -0.03 -10.35
C THR A 9 11.47 0.13 -9.82
N ARG A 10 10.97 1.38 -9.69
CA ARG A 10 9.67 1.74 -9.12
C ARG A 10 9.44 1.17 -7.72
N HIS A 11 10.49 1.23 -6.87
CA HIS A 11 10.45 0.76 -5.49
C HIS A 11 10.41 1.92 -4.50
N PHE A 12 9.57 1.76 -3.47
CA PHE A 12 9.65 2.51 -2.23
C PHE A 12 10.38 1.65 -1.19
N ASN A 13 11.43 2.17 -0.57
CA ASN A 13 12.09 1.54 0.57
C ASN A 13 11.98 2.49 1.77
N LEU A 14 11.12 2.15 2.71
CA LEU A 14 10.88 2.88 3.94
C LEU A 14 11.78 2.30 5.03
N GLN A 15 12.77 3.06 5.46
CA GLN A 15 13.82 2.61 6.37
C GLN A 15 13.66 3.21 7.76
N GLY A 16 13.32 2.37 8.75
CA GLY A 16 13.47 2.71 10.16
C GLY A 16 14.93 2.55 10.63
N LYS A 17 15.12 2.50 11.94
CA LYS A 17 16.44 2.31 12.53
C LYS A 17 17.08 1.01 12.01
N ASP A 18 16.39 -0.14 12.18
CA ASP A 18 16.91 -1.47 11.87
C ASP A 18 16.02 -2.26 10.92
N PHE A 19 14.96 -1.67 10.35
CA PHE A 19 14.05 -2.35 9.44
C PHE A 19 13.91 -1.63 8.10
N SER A 20 13.44 -2.37 7.10
CA SER A 20 12.90 -1.86 5.84
C SER A 20 11.50 -2.38 5.60
N TYR A 21 10.66 -1.50 5.04
CA TYR A 21 9.37 -1.82 4.47
C TYR A 21 9.41 -1.47 2.99
N VAL A 22 9.38 -2.49 2.12
CA VAL A 22 9.60 -2.30 0.69
C VAL A 22 8.34 -2.58 -0.09
N MET A 23 7.97 -1.63 -0.95
CA MET A 23 6.85 -1.72 -1.88
C MET A 23 7.32 -1.51 -3.31
N HIS A 24 6.58 -2.05 -4.26
CA HIS A 24 6.86 -1.93 -5.69
C HIS A 24 5.59 -1.55 -6.46
N VAL A 25 5.72 -0.64 -7.40
CA VAL A 25 4.66 -0.33 -8.36
C VAL A 25 4.97 -1.08 -9.66
N ASN A 26 4.17 -2.09 -9.98
CA ASN A 26 4.37 -2.91 -11.17
C ASN A 26 3.98 -2.16 -12.47
N GLU A 27 4.16 -2.81 -13.62
CA GLU A 27 3.84 -2.22 -14.94
C GLU A 27 2.35 -1.92 -15.10
N GLU A 28 1.49 -2.67 -14.43
CA GLU A 28 0.04 -2.47 -14.44
C GLU A 28 -0.44 -1.36 -13.47
N GLY A 29 0.48 -0.74 -12.74
CA GLY A 29 0.18 0.30 -11.75
C GLY A 29 -0.32 -0.25 -10.40
N GLU A 30 -0.18 -1.55 -10.14
CA GLU A 30 -0.54 -2.12 -8.84
C GLU A 30 0.59 -1.87 -7.83
N LEU A 31 0.21 -1.56 -6.60
CA LEU A 31 1.16 -1.43 -5.49
C LEU A 31 1.28 -2.76 -4.75
N LEU A 32 2.48 -3.30 -4.75
CA LEU A 32 2.81 -4.61 -4.21
C LEU A 32 3.65 -4.47 -2.95
N HIS A 33 3.39 -5.32 -1.95
CA HIS A 33 4.24 -5.49 -0.79
C HIS A 33 5.36 -6.49 -1.11
N LEU A 34 6.63 -6.11 -0.90
CA LEU A 34 7.75 -7.00 -1.18
C LEU A 34 8.46 -7.51 0.08
N HIS A 35 8.67 -6.63 1.06
CA HIS A 35 9.45 -6.97 2.24
C HIS A 35 9.05 -6.13 3.45
N TRP A 36 8.98 -6.78 4.59
CA TRP A 36 8.97 -6.15 5.91
C TRP A 36 9.87 -6.96 6.85
N GLY A 37 10.99 -6.40 7.21
CA GLY A 37 11.99 -7.12 8.02
C GLY A 37 13.27 -6.32 8.22
N ALA A 38 14.40 -7.02 8.34
CA ALA A 38 15.70 -6.40 8.51
C ALA A 38 16.01 -5.36 7.44
N LYS A 39 16.75 -4.32 7.80
CA LYS A 39 17.08 -3.19 6.94
C LYS A 39 17.78 -3.65 5.66
N LEU A 40 17.27 -3.21 4.52
CA LEU A 40 17.78 -3.50 3.19
C LEU A 40 18.36 -2.24 2.54
N PRO A 41 19.46 -2.36 1.76
CA PRO A 41 19.95 -1.25 0.94
C PRO A 41 18.93 -0.88 -0.14
N ASP A 42 19.19 0.17 -0.91
CA ASP A 42 18.45 0.45 -2.13
C ASP A 42 18.78 -0.61 -3.19
N GLY A 43 17.77 -1.08 -3.94
CA GLY A 43 17.96 -2.13 -4.93
C GLY A 43 16.66 -2.64 -5.56
N ASP A 44 16.81 -3.57 -6.49
CA ASP A 44 15.68 -4.27 -7.13
C ASP A 44 15.35 -5.55 -6.36
N TYR A 45 14.15 -5.62 -5.82
CA TYR A 45 13.62 -6.75 -5.05
C TYR A 45 12.49 -7.49 -5.77
N THR A 46 12.26 -7.23 -7.07
CA THR A 46 11.19 -7.90 -7.86
C THR A 46 11.38 -9.41 -7.97
N TYR A 47 12.59 -9.92 -7.71
CA TYR A 47 12.85 -11.36 -7.71
C TYR A 47 12.01 -12.11 -6.65
N VAL A 48 11.57 -11.44 -5.59
CA VAL A 48 10.69 -12.04 -4.57
C VAL A 48 9.34 -12.43 -5.15
N LEU A 49 8.87 -11.74 -6.20
CA LEU A 49 7.61 -12.00 -6.88
C LEU A 49 7.62 -13.24 -7.77
N LYS A 50 8.78 -13.84 -8.04
CA LYS A 50 8.89 -15.03 -8.92
C LYS A 50 8.08 -16.21 -8.42
N ASN A 51 7.89 -16.32 -7.11
CA ASN A 51 7.11 -17.39 -6.48
C ASN A 51 5.59 -17.13 -6.52
N CYS A 52 5.16 -15.94 -6.97
CA CYS A 52 3.75 -15.57 -7.07
C CYS A 52 3.15 -15.93 -8.43
N ARG A 53 3.91 -16.58 -9.33
CA ARG A 53 3.44 -16.97 -10.67
C ARG A 53 2.40 -18.07 -10.58
N GLY A 54 1.37 -17.99 -11.43
CA GLY A 54 0.40 -19.06 -11.64
C GLY A 54 1.05 -20.35 -12.12
N VAL A 55 0.39 -21.48 -11.87
CA VAL A 55 0.90 -22.80 -12.24
C VAL A 55 0.38 -23.30 -13.59
N ALA A 56 -0.65 -22.67 -14.16
CA ALA A 56 -1.22 -23.01 -15.46
C ALA A 56 -1.06 -21.81 -16.44
N SER A 57 -0.98 -22.09 -17.74
CA SER A 57 -0.74 -21.09 -18.78
C SER A 57 -1.85 -20.02 -18.90
N PHE A 58 -3.05 -20.34 -18.42
CA PHE A 58 -4.20 -19.43 -18.37
C PHE A 58 -4.52 -18.94 -16.96
N ASP A 59 -3.74 -19.35 -15.96
CA ASP A 59 -3.91 -18.93 -14.56
C ASP A 59 -3.27 -17.54 -14.37
N SER A 60 -4.09 -16.57 -14.00
CA SER A 60 -3.59 -15.24 -13.70
C SER A 60 -2.85 -15.25 -12.36
N PRO A 61 -1.66 -14.66 -12.27
CA PRO A 61 -0.95 -14.55 -10.99
C PRO A 61 -1.65 -13.60 -10.00
N GLN A 62 -2.67 -12.89 -10.40
CA GLN A 62 -3.30 -11.80 -9.65
C GLN A 62 -3.87 -12.23 -8.30
N GLY A 63 -4.44 -13.40 -8.19
CA GLY A 63 -4.94 -13.94 -6.90
C GLY A 63 -3.83 -14.29 -5.90
N ARG A 64 -2.56 -14.29 -6.32
CA ARG A 64 -1.38 -14.61 -5.50
C ARG A 64 -0.42 -13.44 -5.37
N THR A 65 -0.69 -12.34 -6.07
CA THR A 65 0.13 -11.14 -6.03
C THR A 65 -0.03 -10.48 -4.67
N PRO A 66 1.05 -10.15 -3.97
CA PRO A 66 0.99 -9.56 -2.63
C PRO A 66 0.63 -8.07 -2.72
N LEU A 67 -0.63 -7.78 -3.00
CA LEU A 67 -1.13 -6.41 -3.07
C LEU A 67 -1.00 -5.73 -1.71
N GLU A 68 -0.50 -4.51 -1.69
CA GLU A 68 -0.39 -3.70 -0.48
C GLU A 68 -1.78 -3.30 0.07
N MET A 69 -2.74 -3.10 -0.81
CA MET A 69 -4.14 -2.88 -0.46
C MET A 69 -5.04 -3.76 -1.35
N PRO A 70 -5.23 -5.03 -0.97
CA PRO A 70 -6.01 -5.96 -1.77
C PRO A 70 -7.48 -5.55 -1.84
N THR A 71 -8.05 -5.65 -3.04
CA THR A 71 -9.46 -5.44 -3.37
C THR A 71 -9.99 -6.63 -4.18
N TYR A 72 -11.29 -6.78 -4.35
CA TYR A 72 -11.84 -7.91 -5.12
C TYR A 72 -11.69 -7.78 -6.64
N GLY A 73 -11.20 -6.65 -7.12
CA GLY A 73 -10.85 -6.51 -8.51
C GLY A 73 -9.78 -7.51 -8.97
N LYS A 74 -9.74 -7.83 -10.24
CA LYS A 74 -8.70 -8.69 -10.86
C LYS A 74 -8.56 -10.11 -10.25
N GLY A 75 -9.61 -10.67 -9.65
CA GLY A 75 -9.61 -12.07 -9.20
C GLY A 75 -8.90 -12.32 -7.87
N TYR A 76 -8.80 -11.34 -7.00
CA TYR A 76 -8.39 -11.56 -5.62
C TYR A 76 -9.52 -12.19 -4.81
N TYR A 77 -9.26 -13.35 -4.20
CA TYR A 77 -10.26 -14.13 -3.44
C TYR A 77 -9.97 -14.20 -1.93
N GLY A 78 -8.96 -13.50 -1.46
CA GLY A 78 -8.66 -13.40 -0.02
C GLY A 78 -9.48 -12.32 0.69
N ASP A 79 -9.13 -12.01 1.93
CA ASP A 79 -9.73 -10.92 2.69
C ASP A 79 -9.29 -9.58 2.12
N ALA A 80 -10.22 -8.87 1.47
CA ALA A 80 -9.95 -7.56 0.89
C ALA A 80 -9.74 -6.50 1.98
N ALA A 81 -8.71 -5.68 1.83
CA ALA A 81 -8.44 -4.54 2.70
C ALA A 81 -9.38 -3.36 2.42
N LEU A 82 -9.98 -3.31 1.24
CA LEU A 82 -10.98 -2.31 0.89
C LEU A 82 -12.17 -2.98 0.20
N ARG A 83 -13.35 -2.73 0.75
CA ARG A 83 -14.61 -3.14 0.16
C ARG A 83 -15.54 -1.94 0.05
N VAL A 84 -15.78 -1.50 -1.17
CA VAL A 84 -16.68 -0.39 -1.49
C VAL A 84 -17.69 -0.88 -2.50
N MET A 85 -18.96 -0.67 -2.22
CA MET A 85 -20.07 -1.12 -3.06
C MET A 85 -20.79 0.09 -3.66
N ASN A 86 -21.06 0.05 -4.95
CA ASN A 86 -21.89 1.03 -5.62
C ASN A 86 -23.41 0.71 -5.48
N LYS A 87 -24.27 1.60 -5.95
CA LYS A 87 -25.75 1.42 -5.89
C LYS A 87 -26.26 0.17 -6.63
N ALA A 88 -25.53 -0.32 -7.62
CA ALA A 88 -25.88 -1.54 -8.36
C ALA A 88 -25.49 -2.84 -7.63
N GLY A 89 -24.87 -2.74 -6.43
CA GLY A 89 -24.42 -3.88 -5.65
C GLY A 89 -23.05 -4.43 -6.09
N ASN A 90 -22.35 -3.75 -7.00
CA ASN A 90 -21.02 -4.15 -7.44
C ASN A 90 -19.96 -3.63 -6.47
N ASP A 91 -19.08 -4.52 -5.99
CA ASP A 91 -17.97 -4.23 -5.08
C ASP A 91 -16.58 -4.50 -5.72
N MET A 92 -16.52 -4.61 -7.04
CA MET A 92 -15.27 -4.75 -7.77
C MET A 92 -14.56 -3.40 -7.86
N VAL A 93 -13.39 -3.31 -7.23
CA VAL A 93 -12.52 -2.12 -7.21
C VAL A 93 -11.14 -2.53 -7.71
N VAL A 94 -10.54 -1.74 -8.59
CA VAL A 94 -9.18 -1.94 -9.10
C VAL A 94 -8.37 -0.68 -8.86
N LEU A 95 -7.56 -0.69 -7.81
CA LEU A 95 -6.71 0.44 -7.48
C LEU A 95 -5.46 0.46 -8.36
N THR A 96 -5.22 1.61 -8.99
CA THR A 96 -4.00 1.87 -9.76
C THR A 96 -3.24 3.06 -9.17
N TYR A 97 -1.93 2.97 -9.13
CA TYR A 97 -1.04 4.04 -8.70
C TYR A 97 -1.16 5.25 -9.65
N VAL A 98 -1.22 6.44 -9.06
CA VAL A 98 -1.28 7.72 -9.79
C VAL A 98 0.00 8.51 -9.56
N SER A 99 0.33 8.79 -8.30
CA SER A 99 1.48 9.59 -7.89
C SER A 99 1.82 9.34 -6.43
N HIS A 100 2.88 9.98 -5.96
CA HIS A 100 3.22 9.98 -4.54
C HIS A 100 3.82 11.32 -4.13
N GLU A 101 3.83 11.57 -2.83
CA GLU A 101 4.50 12.70 -2.18
C GLU A 101 5.36 12.17 -1.03
N ILE A 102 6.57 12.75 -0.85
CA ILE A 102 7.44 12.48 0.29
C ILE A 102 7.74 13.82 0.95
N TYR A 103 7.59 13.90 2.27
CA TYR A 103 7.89 15.09 3.04
C TYR A 103 8.41 14.77 4.45
N ALA A 104 9.16 15.70 5.03
CA ALA A 104 9.63 15.59 6.40
C ALA A 104 8.50 15.78 7.41
N GLY A 105 8.60 15.11 8.54
CA GLY A 105 7.62 15.20 9.62
C GLY A 105 6.36 14.39 9.40
N LYS A 106 5.37 14.65 10.24
CA LYS A 106 4.06 13.98 10.24
C LYS A 106 2.94 14.97 10.47
N LYS A 107 2.06 15.12 9.48
CA LYS A 107 0.85 15.95 9.62
C LYS A 107 -0.15 15.31 10.60
N PRO A 108 -0.79 16.09 11.47
CA PRO A 108 -1.80 15.58 12.39
C PRO A 108 -3.01 15.02 11.63
N LEU A 109 -3.60 13.96 12.18
CA LEU A 109 -4.87 13.41 11.68
C LEU A 109 -6.03 14.12 12.37
N CYS A 110 -6.95 14.65 11.59
CA CYS A 110 -8.13 15.32 12.13
C CYS A 110 -9.08 14.30 12.75
N GLY A 111 -9.45 14.52 14.02
CA GLY A 111 -10.50 13.74 14.70
C GLY A 111 -10.11 12.30 15.10
N LEU A 112 -8.86 11.90 14.92
CA LEU A 112 -8.39 10.56 15.29
C LEU A 112 -7.19 10.65 16.23
N PRO A 113 -7.08 9.72 17.21
CA PRO A 113 -5.83 9.55 17.96
C PRO A 113 -4.72 9.19 17.00
N ALA A 114 -3.56 9.85 17.13
CA ALA A 114 -2.42 9.60 16.27
C ALA A 114 -1.11 9.80 17.03
N THR A 115 -0.05 9.14 16.58
CA THR A 115 1.31 9.52 16.95
C THR A 115 1.62 10.90 16.41
N TYR A 116 2.46 11.64 17.10
CA TYR A 116 2.90 12.97 16.71
C TYR A 116 4.43 13.05 16.67
N VAL A 117 4.94 14.11 16.12
CA VAL A 117 6.36 14.50 16.14
C VAL A 117 6.47 15.87 16.82
N GLU A 118 7.55 16.10 17.54
CA GLU A 118 7.87 17.41 18.12
C GLU A 118 8.60 18.29 17.09
N SER A 119 9.35 17.64 16.18
CA SER A 119 10.03 18.31 15.08
C SER A 119 9.98 17.46 13.81
N ASP A 120 10.10 18.12 12.64
CA ASP A 120 9.97 17.47 11.34
C ASP A 120 11.10 16.48 11.01
N ASP A 121 12.24 16.56 11.72
CA ASP A 121 13.37 15.65 11.54
C ASP A 121 13.18 14.27 12.22
N GLU A 122 12.20 14.13 13.11
CA GLU A 122 11.90 12.86 13.79
C GLU A 122 11.27 11.83 12.89
N ALA A 123 10.61 12.24 11.81
CA ALA A 123 9.91 11.34 10.91
C ALA A 123 9.96 11.81 9.47
N GLU A 124 9.70 10.89 8.55
CA GLU A 124 9.47 11.15 7.13
C GLU A 124 8.18 10.46 6.70
N THR A 125 7.37 11.13 5.90
CA THR A 125 6.05 10.64 5.48
C THR A 125 5.98 10.49 3.97
N LEU A 126 5.49 9.32 3.54
CA LEU A 126 5.11 8.99 2.16
C LEU A 126 3.58 8.98 2.06
N VAL A 127 3.05 9.66 1.08
CA VAL A 127 1.64 9.53 0.66
C VAL A 127 1.61 8.95 -0.73
N ILE A 128 0.94 7.81 -0.90
CA ILE A 128 0.73 7.18 -2.20
C ILE A 128 -0.72 7.40 -2.62
N HIS A 129 -0.91 8.01 -3.79
CA HIS A 129 -2.21 8.27 -4.38
C HIS A 129 -2.56 7.15 -5.35
N MET A 130 -3.68 6.49 -5.08
CA MET A 130 -4.24 5.45 -5.92
C MET A 130 -5.64 5.84 -6.37
N GLU A 131 -6.10 5.33 -7.50
CA GLU A 131 -7.48 5.54 -7.95
C GLU A 131 -8.07 4.28 -8.59
N ASP A 132 -9.37 4.14 -8.48
CA ASP A 132 -10.19 3.26 -9.31
C ASP A 132 -10.92 4.11 -10.36
N LYS A 133 -10.48 4.02 -11.61
CA LYS A 133 -11.00 4.81 -12.73
C LYS A 133 -12.46 4.50 -13.03
N LEU A 134 -12.95 3.31 -12.70
CA LEU A 134 -14.31 2.90 -13.00
C LEU A 134 -15.31 3.54 -12.03
N THR A 135 -14.99 3.58 -10.75
CA THR A 135 -15.90 4.10 -9.71
C THR A 135 -15.61 5.54 -9.32
N GLY A 136 -14.48 6.12 -9.76
CA GLY A 136 -14.03 7.44 -9.33
C GLY A 136 -13.56 7.47 -7.88
N LEU A 137 -13.30 6.30 -7.27
CA LEU A 137 -12.77 6.22 -5.92
C LEU A 137 -11.28 6.56 -5.91
N LYS A 138 -10.88 7.50 -5.04
CA LYS A 138 -9.47 7.82 -4.78
C LYS A 138 -9.09 7.35 -3.38
N VAL A 139 -7.86 6.86 -3.27
CA VAL A 139 -7.31 6.32 -2.04
C VAL A 139 -5.94 6.93 -1.79
N ASP A 140 -5.79 7.63 -0.67
CA ASP A 140 -4.51 8.11 -0.20
C ASP A 140 -4.01 7.17 0.90
N MET A 141 -2.89 6.49 0.64
CA MET A 141 -2.21 5.66 1.65
C MET A 141 -1.02 6.42 2.20
N THR A 142 -1.08 6.75 3.48
CA THR A 142 -0.04 7.51 4.18
C THR A 142 0.79 6.58 5.06
N TYR A 143 2.09 6.62 4.89
CA TYR A 143 3.08 5.88 5.70
C TYR A 143 4.02 6.88 6.35
N THR A 144 4.19 6.80 7.67
CA THR A 144 5.17 7.62 8.37
C THR A 144 6.18 6.73 9.08
N VAL A 145 7.46 6.94 8.77
CA VAL A 145 8.59 6.26 9.41
C VAL A 145 9.23 7.19 10.40
N PHE A 146 9.42 6.72 11.63
CA PHE A 146 10.14 7.45 12.66
C PHE A 146 11.62 7.08 12.62
N THR A 147 12.47 8.05 12.33
CA THR A 147 13.90 7.83 12.01
C THR A 147 14.73 7.27 13.15
N GLY A 148 14.39 7.63 14.39
CA GLY A 148 15.10 7.19 15.61
C GLY A 148 14.63 5.85 16.18
N THR A 149 13.56 5.25 15.62
CA THR A 149 12.91 4.06 16.17
C THR A 149 12.58 3.05 15.07
N ASN A 150 12.06 1.89 15.47
CA ASN A 150 11.52 0.90 14.54
C ASN A 150 9.99 1.00 14.42
N ALA A 151 9.50 2.24 14.38
CA ALA A 151 8.08 2.52 14.25
C ALA A 151 7.71 2.95 12.81
N LEU A 152 6.71 2.30 12.26
CA LEU A 152 6.02 2.65 11.03
C LEU A 152 4.54 2.82 11.35
N THR A 153 3.96 3.95 10.98
CA THR A 153 2.51 4.15 11.06
C THR A 153 1.88 4.20 9.68
N ARG A 154 0.65 3.76 9.59
CA ARG A 154 -0.12 3.76 8.34
C ARG A 154 -1.52 4.28 8.59
N ASN A 155 -2.04 5.08 7.68
CA ASN A 155 -3.46 5.39 7.58
C ASN A 155 -3.91 5.37 6.12
N VAL A 156 -5.23 5.29 5.94
CA VAL A 156 -5.87 5.29 4.63
C VAL A 156 -7.00 6.31 4.63
N LYS A 157 -7.02 7.16 3.62
CA LYS A 157 -8.08 8.13 3.37
C LYS A 157 -8.77 7.79 2.05
N LEU A 158 -10.10 7.70 2.08
CA LEU A 158 -10.92 7.50 0.89
C LEU A 158 -11.57 8.82 0.48
N VAL A 159 -11.59 9.07 -0.83
CA VAL A 159 -12.29 10.21 -1.42
C VAL A 159 -13.15 9.69 -2.56
N ASN A 160 -14.47 9.89 -2.45
CA ASN A 160 -15.39 9.66 -3.55
C ASN A 160 -15.35 10.87 -4.49
N ALA A 161 -14.73 10.72 -5.66
CA ALA A 161 -14.64 11.76 -6.68
C ALA A 161 -15.68 11.55 -7.80
N SER A 162 -16.63 10.64 -7.62
CA SER A 162 -17.76 10.44 -8.52
C SER A 162 -19.02 11.17 -8.04
N ASP A 163 -20.00 11.29 -8.92
CA ASP A 163 -21.34 11.83 -8.59
C ASP A 163 -22.27 10.78 -7.95
N ALA A 164 -21.82 9.53 -7.81
CA ALA A 164 -22.61 8.43 -7.29
C ALA A 164 -22.27 8.13 -5.82
N ASP A 165 -23.27 7.69 -5.04
CA ASP A 165 -23.03 7.23 -3.68
C ASP A 165 -22.28 5.90 -3.68
N LEU A 166 -21.26 5.81 -2.84
CA LEU A 166 -20.51 4.61 -2.56
C LEU A 166 -20.70 4.19 -1.10
N THR A 167 -20.92 2.90 -0.87
CA THR A 167 -21.05 2.34 0.48
C THR A 167 -19.75 1.65 0.87
N ILE A 168 -19.08 2.14 1.91
CA ILE A 168 -17.91 1.49 2.49
C ILE A 168 -18.37 0.30 3.32
N ARG A 169 -18.00 -0.91 2.93
CA ARG A 169 -18.29 -2.16 3.63
C ARG A 169 -17.19 -2.54 4.61
N SER A 170 -15.94 -2.32 4.24
CA SER A 170 -14.76 -2.61 5.07
C SER A 170 -13.59 -1.73 4.65
N LEU A 171 -12.83 -1.24 5.63
CA LEU A 171 -11.61 -0.48 5.44
C LEU A 171 -10.62 -0.75 6.59
N PRO A 172 -10.03 -1.93 6.70
CA PRO A 172 -8.89 -2.15 7.58
C PRO A 172 -7.71 -1.26 7.15
N SER A 173 -6.97 -0.76 8.11
CA SER A 173 -5.83 0.13 7.86
C SER A 173 -4.64 -0.59 7.21
N ALA A 174 -4.55 -1.92 7.37
CA ALA A 174 -3.52 -2.74 6.75
C ALA A 174 -4.04 -4.16 6.51
N SER A 175 -3.53 -4.82 5.47
CA SER A 175 -3.63 -6.26 5.26
C SER A 175 -2.22 -6.82 5.26
N VAL A 176 -1.87 -7.57 6.30
CA VAL A 176 -0.54 -8.15 6.45
C VAL A 176 -0.65 -9.65 6.28
N GLN A 177 -0.02 -10.18 5.24
CA GLN A 177 0.10 -11.62 5.08
C GLN A 177 1.31 -12.12 5.86
N ILE A 178 1.05 -12.91 6.89
CA ILE A 178 2.10 -13.64 7.59
C ILE A 178 2.52 -14.78 6.68
N GLY A 179 3.76 -14.77 6.20
CA GLY A 179 4.33 -15.86 5.43
C GLY A 179 4.26 -17.18 6.20
N ARG A 180 4.43 -18.31 5.49
CA ARG A 180 4.43 -19.63 6.12
C ARG A 180 5.48 -19.67 7.22
N ALA A 181 5.03 -19.75 8.47
CA ALA A 181 5.89 -20.12 9.56
C ALA A 181 6.33 -21.58 9.30
N HIS A 182 7.61 -21.80 9.06
CA HIS A 182 8.16 -23.14 9.13
C HIS A 182 8.23 -23.50 10.61
N VAL A 183 7.36 -24.38 11.03
CA VAL A 183 7.45 -25.07 12.33
C VAL A 183 8.44 -26.24 12.17
#